data_cc8ea498ffadf73f4d2d4c45423cabca
#
_entry.id   cc8ea498ffadf73f4d2d4c45423cabca
#
_cell.length_a   1.000
_cell.length_b   1.000
_cell.length_c   1.000
_cell.angle_alpha   90.00
_cell.angle_beta   90.00
_cell.angle_gamma   90.00
#
_symmetry.space_group_name_H-M   'P 1'
#
loop_
_entity.id
_entity.type
_entity.pdbx_description
1 polymer ?
#
loop_
_entity_poly.entity_id
_entity_poly.type
_entity_poly.pdbx_seq_one_letter_code
_entity_poly.pdbx_strand_id
1 'polypeptide(L)'
;IAQGAIASFAFSPQLMNPPPYDPNTVLTPISFVGSDYNALFINAAIPARTMAELEAWIRAQPDPVPYASAGIGTPAHLGIALFAQGRNLPMTHVPYRGAAPAITDVAAGNAAMIFTGAIAGRSLVEAGRLRMLTVSALNRMPDVPDVPTVREAGVPEMELLVWYGYFVHPQTPRPIMQRYHEAFAGMLRDPAFLGELRSGMMEPFPADQKLEDAPRRVADSVADVRRRIEAAGVKIE
;
A
#
# COMPACT_ATOMS: atom_id res chain seq x y z
N ILE A 1 17.87 16.84 -1.85
CA ILE A 1 17.35 15.48 -1.60
C ILE A 1 15.86 15.56 -1.29
N ALA A 2 15.06 14.65 -1.83
CA ALA A 2 13.64 14.54 -1.57
C ALA A 2 13.29 13.12 -1.12
N GLN A 3 12.33 12.99 -0.20
CA GLN A 3 11.69 11.71 0.09
C GLN A 3 10.53 11.52 -0.89
N GLY A 4 10.35 10.33 -1.39
CA GLY A 4 9.25 9.97 -2.27
C GLY A 4 8.72 8.57 -1.96
N ALA A 5 7.51 8.31 -2.42
CA ALA A 5 6.84 7.02 -2.27
C ALA A 5 6.30 6.53 -3.61
N ILE A 6 5.99 5.24 -3.70
CA ILE A 6 5.36 4.65 -4.88
C ILE A 6 4.11 5.43 -5.33
N ALA A 7 3.36 5.99 -4.39
CA ALA A 7 2.17 6.79 -4.69
C ALA A 7 2.51 7.96 -5.62
N SER A 8 3.58 8.70 -5.33
CA SER A 8 4.00 9.85 -6.14
C SER A 8 4.64 9.44 -7.47
N PHE A 9 5.33 8.31 -7.56
CA PHE A 9 6.06 7.93 -8.76
C PHE A 9 5.32 6.96 -9.67
N ALA A 10 4.53 6.06 -9.11
CA ALA A 10 3.85 5.04 -9.90
C ALA A 10 2.34 5.23 -10.02
N PHE A 11 1.67 5.75 -8.98
CA PHE A 11 0.21 5.94 -9.04
C PHE A 11 -0.19 7.29 -9.61
N SER A 12 0.17 8.40 -8.95
CA SER A 12 -0.32 9.73 -9.33
C SER A 12 -0.10 10.10 -10.80
N PRO A 13 1.10 9.87 -11.41
CA PRO A 13 1.30 10.23 -12.81
C PRO A 13 0.43 9.45 -13.80
N GLN A 14 0.04 8.22 -13.45
CA GLN A 14 -0.78 7.38 -14.30
C GLN A 14 -2.27 7.63 -14.14
N LEU A 15 -2.63 8.37 -13.10
CA LEU A 15 -4.00 8.71 -12.74
C LEU A 15 -4.39 10.13 -13.15
N MET A 16 -3.46 10.90 -13.72
CA MET A 16 -3.70 12.27 -14.19
C MET A 16 -3.55 12.36 -15.70
N ASN A 17 -4.41 13.15 -16.32
CA ASN A 17 -4.37 13.37 -17.77
C ASN A 17 -4.41 14.88 -18.08
N PRO A 18 -3.31 15.47 -18.60
CA PRO A 18 -2.03 14.81 -18.89
C PRO A 18 -1.24 14.49 -17.61
N PRO A 19 -0.31 13.52 -17.64
CA PRO A 19 0.61 13.26 -16.53
C PRO A 19 1.41 14.51 -16.20
N PRO A 20 1.52 14.90 -14.91
CA PRO A 20 2.22 16.15 -14.55
C PRO A 20 3.75 16.04 -14.71
N TYR A 21 4.29 14.86 -14.79
CA TYR A 21 5.71 14.54 -15.00
C TYR A 21 5.91 13.09 -15.43
N ASP A 22 7.07 12.79 -16.00
CA ASP A 22 7.53 11.41 -16.21
C ASP A 22 8.22 10.90 -14.94
N PRO A 23 7.65 9.88 -14.27
CA PRO A 23 8.20 9.35 -13.02
C PRO A 23 9.60 8.73 -13.15
N ASN A 24 10.00 8.34 -14.37
CA ASN A 24 11.32 7.74 -14.60
C ASN A 24 12.44 8.79 -14.76
N THR A 25 12.10 10.04 -15.01
CA THR A 25 13.06 11.09 -15.35
C THR A 25 13.03 12.32 -14.44
N VAL A 26 11.90 12.55 -13.73
CA VAL A 26 11.70 13.75 -12.90
C VAL A 26 12.71 13.86 -11.74
N LEU A 27 13.06 12.74 -11.14
CA LEU A 27 14.08 12.63 -10.08
C LEU A 27 14.87 11.32 -10.23
N THR A 28 16.09 11.30 -9.72
CA THR A 28 16.93 10.11 -9.69
C THR A 28 16.84 9.44 -8.32
N PRO A 29 16.35 8.18 -8.23
CA PRO A 29 16.33 7.43 -6.99
C PRO A 29 17.74 7.04 -6.56
N ILE A 30 18.01 7.13 -5.25
CA ILE A 30 19.32 6.83 -4.69
C ILE A 30 19.29 5.75 -3.60
N SER A 31 18.18 5.58 -2.89
CA SER A 31 18.03 4.54 -1.87
C SER A 31 16.55 4.31 -1.54
N PHE A 32 16.20 3.10 -1.16
CA PHE A 32 14.91 2.75 -0.58
C PHE A 32 15.08 2.37 0.89
N VAL A 33 14.18 2.84 1.73
CA VAL A 33 14.32 2.70 3.19
C VAL A 33 13.48 1.57 3.72
N GLY A 34 12.22 1.51 3.29
CA GLY A 34 11.30 0.48 3.74
C GLY A 34 10.02 0.49 2.93
N SER A 35 9.17 -0.48 3.19
CA SER A 35 7.83 -0.57 2.63
C SER A 35 6.79 -0.68 3.74
N ASP A 36 5.69 0.06 3.59
CA ASP A 36 4.52 -0.12 4.42
C ASP A 36 3.76 -1.38 4.02
N TYR A 37 3.18 -1.99 5.03
CA TYR A 37 2.17 -3.01 4.83
C TYR A 37 0.78 -2.39 4.82
N ASN A 38 0.01 -2.69 3.78
CA ASN A 38 -1.43 -2.46 3.82
C ASN A 38 -2.12 -3.66 4.46
N ALA A 39 -3.20 -3.40 5.18
CA ALA A 39 -4.04 -4.42 5.75
C ALA A 39 -5.49 -4.20 5.34
N LEU A 40 -6.24 -5.28 5.18
CA LEU A 40 -7.69 -5.21 5.01
C LEU A 40 -8.35 -5.20 6.37
N PHE A 41 -8.97 -4.09 6.68
CA PHE A 41 -9.81 -3.92 7.86
C PHE A 41 -11.29 -3.99 7.47
N ILE A 42 -12.07 -4.72 8.23
CA ILE A 42 -13.52 -4.76 8.13
C ILE A 42 -14.16 -4.27 9.43
N ASN A 43 -15.39 -3.78 9.35
CA ASN A 43 -16.18 -3.50 10.56
C ASN A 43 -16.34 -4.79 11.39
N ALA A 44 -16.13 -4.70 12.70
CA ALA A 44 -16.13 -5.87 13.57
C ALA A 44 -17.50 -6.57 13.67
N ALA A 45 -18.61 -5.88 13.33
CA ALA A 45 -19.94 -6.46 13.29
C ALA A 45 -20.16 -7.43 12.11
N ILE A 46 -19.32 -7.34 11.06
CA ILE A 46 -19.37 -8.27 9.93
C ILE A 46 -18.91 -9.65 10.40
N PRO A 47 -19.72 -10.73 10.21
CA PRO A 47 -19.44 -12.05 10.77
C PRO A 47 -18.42 -12.83 9.91
N ALA A 48 -17.39 -12.16 9.37
CA ALA A 48 -16.32 -12.77 8.60
C ALA A 48 -15.00 -12.73 9.38
N ARG A 49 -14.29 -13.85 9.38
CA ARG A 49 -12.96 -14.01 9.99
C ARG A 49 -11.88 -14.37 8.99
N THR A 50 -12.28 -14.71 7.77
CA THR A 50 -11.40 -15.05 6.64
C THR A 50 -11.84 -14.31 5.40
N MET A 51 -10.96 -14.23 4.39
CA MET A 51 -11.31 -13.63 3.09
C MET A 51 -12.42 -14.40 2.38
N ALA A 52 -12.45 -15.73 2.50
CA ALA A 52 -13.52 -16.56 1.94
C ALA A 52 -14.88 -16.28 2.58
N GLU A 53 -14.92 -16.13 3.92
CA GLU A 53 -16.16 -15.76 4.63
C GLU A 53 -16.59 -14.34 4.28
N LEU A 54 -15.65 -13.40 4.10
CA LEU A 54 -15.96 -12.05 3.66
C LEU A 54 -16.57 -12.05 2.26
N GLU A 55 -15.99 -12.82 1.33
CA GLU A 55 -16.53 -12.96 -0.03
C GLU A 55 -17.96 -13.53 -0.01
N ALA A 56 -18.18 -14.59 0.76
CA ALA A 56 -19.52 -15.17 0.91
C ALA A 56 -20.50 -14.16 1.52
N TRP A 57 -20.07 -13.41 2.52
CA TRP A 57 -20.91 -12.38 3.14
C TRP A 57 -21.24 -11.26 2.15
N ILE A 58 -20.28 -10.77 1.34
CA ILE A 58 -20.53 -9.75 0.32
C ILE A 58 -21.56 -10.22 -0.69
N ARG A 59 -21.46 -11.47 -1.18
CA ARG A 59 -22.40 -12.06 -2.14
C ARG A 59 -23.82 -12.20 -1.61
N ALA A 60 -23.98 -12.33 -0.30
CA ALA A 60 -25.27 -12.47 0.36
C ALA A 60 -25.97 -11.12 0.62
N GLN A 61 -25.31 -9.99 0.38
CA GLN A 61 -25.95 -8.69 0.59
C GLN A 61 -26.92 -8.36 -0.55
N PRO A 62 -28.07 -7.73 -0.24
CA PRO A 62 -29.05 -7.35 -1.26
C PRO A 62 -28.56 -6.21 -2.15
N ASP A 63 -27.70 -5.32 -1.61
CA ASP A 63 -27.16 -4.15 -2.28
C ASP A 63 -25.64 -4.22 -2.38
N PRO A 64 -25.01 -3.50 -3.33
CA PRO A 64 -23.56 -3.43 -3.43
C PRO A 64 -22.90 -2.93 -2.15
N VAL A 65 -21.91 -3.67 -1.66
CA VAL A 65 -21.23 -3.40 -0.39
C VAL A 65 -20.30 -2.19 -0.50
N PRO A 66 -20.47 -1.14 0.32
CA PRO A 66 -19.60 0.03 0.29
C PRO A 66 -18.23 -0.29 0.89
N TYR A 67 -17.16 0.08 0.18
CA TYR A 67 -15.80 0.05 0.69
C TYR A 67 -15.15 1.43 0.64
N ALA A 68 -14.41 1.77 1.68
CA ALA A 68 -13.74 3.05 1.82
C ALA A 68 -12.32 3.03 1.25
N SER A 69 -11.84 4.19 0.80
CA SER A 69 -10.42 4.40 0.50
C SER A 69 -9.97 5.82 0.89
N ALA A 70 -8.66 6.02 0.96
CA ALA A 70 -8.06 7.33 1.20
C ALA A 70 -8.19 8.32 0.02
N GLY A 71 -8.85 7.91 -1.06
CA GLY A 71 -9.08 8.68 -2.28
C GLY A 71 -8.97 7.80 -3.53
N ILE A 72 -9.50 8.32 -4.64
CA ILE A 72 -9.44 7.65 -5.95
C ILE A 72 -7.98 7.45 -6.35
N GLY A 73 -7.66 6.25 -6.87
CA GLY A 73 -6.34 5.93 -7.38
C GLY A 73 -5.25 5.70 -6.33
N THR A 74 -5.59 5.71 -5.05
CA THR A 74 -4.64 5.29 -4.02
C THR A 74 -4.37 3.79 -4.10
N PRO A 75 -3.21 3.29 -3.61
CA PRO A 75 -2.96 1.85 -3.48
C PRO A 75 -4.09 1.12 -2.76
N ALA A 76 -4.65 1.75 -1.74
CA ALA A 76 -5.79 1.26 -0.98
C ALA A 76 -7.05 1.05 -1.84
N HIS A 77 -7.39 2.01 -2.69
CA HIS A 77 -8.49 1.88 -3.64
C HIS A 77 -8.26 0.73 -4.60
N LEU A 78 -7.06 0.71 -5.22
CA LEU A 78 -6.72 -0.29 -6.24
C LEU A 78 -6.75 -1.72 -5.70
N GLY A 79 -6.28 -1.95 -4.47
CA GLY A 79 -6.28 -3.28 -3.84
C GLY A 79 -7.68 -3.87 -3.73
N ILE A 80 -8.66 -3.10 -3.23
CA ILE A 80 -10.04 -3.58 -3.12
C ILE A 80 -10.71 -3.64 -4.50
N ALA A 81 -10.44 -2.71 -5.40
CA ALA A 81 -11.00 -2.74 -6.75
C ALA A 81 -10.58 -4.00 -7.51
N LEU A 82 -9.30 -4.41 -7.43
CA LEU A 82 -8.80 -5.64 -8.02
C LEU A 82 -9.45 -6.89 -7.39
N PHE A 83 -9.59 -6.90 -6.08
CA PHE A 83 -10.30 -7.98 -5.36
C PHE A 83 -11.77 -8.08 -5.81
N ALA A 84 -12.47 -6.96 -5.84
CA ALA A 84 -13.87 -6.91 -6.24
C ALA A 84 -14.08 -7.36 -7.69
N GLN A 85 -13.27 -6.83 -8.61
CA GLN A 85 -13.38 -7.14 -10.05
C GLN A 85 -12.96 -8.57 -10.36
N GLY A 86 -11.82 -9.02 -9.84
CA GLY A 86 -11.32 -10.38 -10.09
C GLY A 86 -12.26 -11.49 -9.63
N ARG A 87 -13.20 -11.17 -8.74
CA ARG A 87 -14.17 -12.10 -8.16
C ARG A 87 -15.61 -11.77 -8.47
N ASN A 88 -15.88 -10.76 -9.31
CA ASN A 88 -17.23 -10.26 -9.64
C ASN A 88 -18.07 -10.01 -8.38
N LEU A 89 -17.51 -9.27 -7.41
CA LEU A 89 -18.21 -8.92 -6.18
C LEU A 89 -19.00 -7.62 -6.34
N PRO A 90 -20.27 -7.56 -5.88
CA PRO A 90 -21.06 -6.35 -5.91
C PRO A 90 -20.57 -5.38 -4.83
N MET A 91 -19.65 -4.50 -5.19
CA MET A 91 -19.06 -3.53 -4.27
C MET A 91 -19.09 -2.13 -4.85
N THR A 92 -19.26 -1.11 -3.98
CA THR A 92 -19.29 0.30 -4.35
C THR A 92 -18.17 1.07 -3.65
N HIS A 93 -17.38 1.81 -4.40
CA HIS A 93 -16.28 2.62 -3.87
C HIS A 93 -16.81 3.91 -3.24
N VAL A 94 -16.35 4.21 -2.01
CA VAL A 94 -16.59 5.46 -1.28
C VAL A 94 -15.26 6.13 -1.00
N PRO A 95 -14.89 7.17 -1.79
CA PRO A 95 -13.63 7.90 -1.60
C PRO A 95 -13.71 8.90 -0.46
N TYR A 96 -12.67 8.96 0.37
CA TYR A 96 -12.48 9.94 1.43
C TYR A 96 -11.25 10.83 1.16
N ARG A 97 -11.16 11.96 1.86
CA ARG A 97 -9.98 12.84 1.82
C ARG A 97 -8.92 12.37 2.82
N GLY A 98 -8.40 11.14 2.61
CA GLY A 98 -7.36 10.52 3.44
C GLY A 98 -7.83 9.29 4.22
N ALA A 99 -6.87 8.57 4.80
CA ALA A 99 -7.12 7.30 5.49
C ALA A 99 -7.86 7.48 6.84
N ALA A 100 -7.58 8.56 7.59
CA ALA A 100 -8.13 8.77 8.92
C ALA A 100 -9.68 8.88 8.93
N PRO A 101 -10.32 9.74 8.11
CA PRO A 101 -11.79 9.77 8.04
C PRO A 101 -12.36 8.45 7.48
N ALA A 102 -11.69 7.84 6.50
CA ALA A 102 -12.15 6.59 5.90
C ALA A 102 -12.21 5.44 6.92
N ILE A 103 -11.16 5.22 7.70
CA ILE A 103 -11.11 4.13 8.67
C ILE A 103 -12.05 4.36 9.84
N THR A 104 -12.28 5.62 10.23
CA THR A 104 -13.25 6.00 11.25
C THR A 104 -14.67 5.63 10.82
N ASP A 105 -15.01 5.88 9.56
CA ASP A 105 -16.31 5.55 9.00
C ASP A 105 -16.53 4.04 8.85
N VAL A 106 -15.49 3.29 8.52
CA VAL A 106 -15.55 1.81 8.57
C VAL A 106 -15.79 1.32 10.00
N ALA A 107 -15.09 1.89 11.00
CA ALA A 107 -15.31 1.54 12.39
C ALA A 107 -16.71 1.95 12.92
N ALA A 108 -17.34 2.96 12.31
CA ALA A 108 -18.72 3.35 12.59
C ALA A 108 -19.77 2.52 11.85
N GLY A 109 -19.39 1.71 10.85
CA GLY A 109 -20.28 0.90 10.05
C GLY A 109 -20.88 1.58 8.81
N ASN A 110 -20.45 2.81 8.48
CA ASN A 110 -20.90 3.54 7.29
C ASN A 110 -20.31 2.97 5.99
N ALA A 111 -19.17 2.28 6.09
CA ALA A 111 -18.59 1.45 5.03
C ALA A 111 -18.20 0.10 5.64
N ALA A 112 -18.18 -0.95 4.83
CA ALA A 112 -17.92 -2.31 5.31
C ALA A 112 -16.43 -2.55 5.59
N MET A 113 -15.55 -1.99 4.75
CA MET A 113 -14.12 -2.29 4.79
C MET A 113 -13.26 -1.16 4.22
N ILE A 114 -11.97 -1.22 4.58
CA ILE A 114 -10.90 -0.38 4.00
C ILE A 114 -9.61 -1.20 3.89
N PHE A 115 -8.86 -1.00 2.81
CA PHE A 115 -7.50 -1.49 2.67
C PHE A 115 -6.55 -0.30 2.81
N THR A 116 -5.73 -0.26 3.87
CA THR A 116 -4.86 0.88 4.17
C THR A 116 -3.67 0.45 5.02
N GLY A 117 -2.72 1.36 5.28
CA GLY A 117 -1.54 1.05 6.10
C GLY A 117 -1.91 0.35 7.41
N ALA A 118 -1.22 -0.75 7.71
CA ALA A 118 -1.55 -1.64 8.83
C ALA A 118 -1.56 -0.91 10.19
N ILE A 119 -0.65 0.05 10.37
CA ILE A 119 -0.57 0.86 11.60
C ILE A 119 -1.84 1.70 11.84
N ALA A 120 -2.52 2.14 10.77
CA ALA A 120 -3.66 3.05 10.88
C ALA A 120 -4.87 2.45 11.60
N GLY A 121 -5.04 1.12 11.52
CA GLY A 121 -6.19 0.42 12.14
C GLY A 121 -5.89 -0.23 13.47
N ARG A 122 -4.63 -0.23 13.93
CA ARG A 122 -4.18 -1.00 15.09
C ARG A 122 -5.02 -0.73 16.34
N SER A 123 -5.15 0.51 16.74
CA SER A 123 -5.93 0.90 17.94
C SER A 123 -7.41 0.55 17.84
N LEU A 124 -8.00 0.60 16.65
CA LEU A 124 -9.40 0.24 16.42
C LEU A 124 -9.61 -1.28 16.43
N VAL A 125 -8.61 -2.06 16.03
CA VAL A 125 -8.61 -3.53 16.19
C VAL A 125 -8.48 -3.90 17.67
N GLU A 126 -7.56 -3.29 18.41
CA GLU A 126 -7.39 -3.48 19.85
C GLU A 126 -8.66 -3.11 20.63
N ALA A 127 -9.38 -2.06 20.19
CA ALA A 127 -10.68 -1.66 20.74
C ALA A 127 -11.87 -2.53 20.29
N GLY A 128 -11.63 -3.56 19.46
CA GLY A 128 -12.67 -4.47 18.96
C GLY A 128 -13.68 -3.84 17.98
N ARG A 129 -13.35 -2.69 17.40
CA ARG A 129 -14.20 -1.98 16.43
C ARG A 129 -13.95 -2.39 15.00
N LEU A 130 -12.74 -2.82 14.71
CA LEU A 130 -12.34 -3.37 13.43
C LEU A 130 -11.76 -4.78 13.59
N ARG A 131 -11.74 -5.52 12.51
CA ARG A 131 -11.01 -6.79 12.38
C ARG A 131 -10.06 -6.69 11.20
N MET A 132 -8.79 -7.08 11.40
CA MET A 132 -7.79 -7.21 10.35
C MET A 132 -7.90 -8.63 9.77
N LEU A 133 -8.18 -8.77 8.48
CA LEU A 133 -8.35 -10.08 7.82
C LEU A 133 -7.10 -10.56 7.11
N THR A 134 -6.32 -9.64 6.54
CA THR A 134 -5.11 -9.99 5.81
C THR A 134 -4.18 -8.78 5.69
N VAL A 135 -2.89 -9.05 5.45
CA VAL A 135 -1.85 -8.04 5.24
C VAL A 135 -1.16 -8.23 3.90
N SER A 136 -0.84 -7.13 3.22
CA SER A 136 -0.11 -7.12 1.95
C SER A 136 1.40 -7.18 2.21
N ALA A 137 1.83 -8.22 2.91
CA ALA A 137 3.23 -8.49 3.24
C ALA A 137 3.70 -9.76 2.53
N LEU A 138 5.00 -9.90 2.28
CA LEU A 138 5.58 -11.13 1.72
C LEU A 138 5.53 -12.28 2.74
N ASN A 139 5.71 -11.95 4.02
CA ASN A 139 5.64 -12.88 5.14
C ASN A 139 4.69 -12.32 6.21
N ARG A 140 4.22 -13.17 7.11
CA ARG A 140 3.41 -12.72 8.25
C ARG A 140 4.19 -11.72 9.10
N MET A 141 3.48 -10.71 9.57
CA MET A 141 4.08 -9.67 10.40
C MET A 141 4.25 -10.17 11.84
N PRO A 142 5.43 -9.97 12.46
CA PRO A 142 5.67 -10.39 13.84
C PRO A 142 4.68 -9.81 14.85
N ASP A 143 4.22 -8.57 14.63
CA ASP A 143 3.27 -7.87 15.51
C ASP A 143 1.83 -8.40 15.44
N VAL A 144 1.49 -9.10 14.35
CA VAL A 144 0.16 -9.69 14.12
C VAL A 144 0.30 -11.08 13.48
N PRO A 145 0.95 -12.03 14.16
CA PRO A 145 1.34 -13.33 13.58
C PRO A 145 0.15 -14.20 13.16
N ASP A 146 -1.01 -13.96 13.74
CA ASP A 146 -2.24 -14.69 13.43
C ASP A 146 -2.93 -14.18 12.15
N VAL A 147 -2.55 -12.99 11.65
CA VAL A 147 -3.12 -12.41 10.43
C VAL A 147 -2.37 -12.96 9.21
N PRO A 148 -3.07 -13.66 8.30
CA PRO A 148 -2.44 -14.20 7.10
C PRO A 148 -2.05 -13.10 6.12
N THR A 149 -1.05 -13.37 5.30
CA THR A 149 -0.72 -12.55 4.14
C THR A 149 -1.81 -12.65 3.07
N VAL A 150 -1.89 -11.69 2.15
CA VAL A 150 -2.83 -11.74 1.02
C VAL A 150 -2.66 -12.99 0.18
N ARG A 151 -1.44 -13.54 0.07
CA ARG A 151 -1.17 -14.80 -0.62
C ARG A 151 -1.75 -16.00 0.13
N GLU A 152 -1.49 -16.10 1.43
CA GLU A 152 -2.05 -17.15 2.29
C GLU A 152 -3.57 -17.09 2.36
N ALA A 153 -4.13 -15.88 2.33
CA ALA A 153 -5.58 -15.63 2.33
C ALA A 153 -6.24 -15.86 0.97
N GLY A 154 -5.47 -16.24 -0.07
CA GLY A 154 -5.98 -16.54 -1.41
C GLY A 154 -6.40 -15.33 -2.23
N VAL A 155 -5.87 -14.14 -1.93
CA VAL A 155 -6.15 -12.86 -2.62
C VAL A 155 -4.86 -12.15 -3.08
N PRO A 156 -4.00 -12.82 -3.86
CA PRO A 156 -2.70 -12.28 -4.26
C PRO A 156 -2.80 -11.01 -5.12
N GLU A 157 -3.96 -10.74 -5.73
CA GLU A 157 -4.25 -9.51 -6.45
C GLU A 157 -4.17 -8.26 -5.56
N MET A 158 -4.34 -8.41 -4.24
CA MET A 158 -4.22 -7.34 -3.26
C MET A 158 -2.77 -7.10 -2.79
N GLU A 159 -1.79 -7.81 -3.33
CA GLU A 159 -0.39 -7.60 -2.97
C GLU A 159 0.13 -6.28 -3.58
N LEU A 160 0.17 -5.25 -2.77
CA LEU A 160 0.64 -3.92 -3.11
C LEU A 160 1.71 -3.49 -2.12
N LEU A 161 2.96 -3.44 -2.57
CA LEU A 161 4.09 -2.92 -1.79
C LEU A 161 4.13 -1.40 -1.91
N VAL A 162 3.96 -0.72 -0.79
CA VAL A 162 4.08 0.74 -0.71
C VAL A 162 5.47 1.08 -0.19
N TRP A 163 6.42 1.27 -1.10
CA TRP A 163 7.79 1.61 -0.74
C TRP A 163 8.00 3.10 -0.58
N TYR A 164 9.00 3.44 0.24
CA TYR A 164 9.54 4.78 0.44
C TYR A 164 11.01 4.81 0.08
N GLY A 165 11.43 5.88 -0.62
CA GLY A 165 12.79 6.06 -1.07
C GLY A 165 13.23 7.51 -1.05
N TYR A 166 14.52 7.71 -1.29
CA TYR A 166 15.13 9.02 -1.40
C TYR A 166 15.63 9.26 -2.82
N PHE A 167 15.46 10.49 -3.25
CA PHE A 167 15.68 10.94 -4.62
C PHE A 167 16.46 12.23 -4.63
N VAL A 168 17.19 12.44 -5.72
CA VAL A 168 17.93 13.68 -5.99
C VAL A 168 17.56 14.23 -7.35
N HIS A 169 17.97 15.46 -7.62
CA HIS A 169 17.85 16.05 -8.96
C HIS A 169 18.65 15.23 -9.98
N PRO A 170 18.16 15.02 -11.22
CA PRO A 170 18.85 14.18 -12.21
C PRO A 170 20.27 14.63 -12.57
N GLN A 171 20.58 15.92 -12.44
CA GLN A 171 21.92 16.47 -12.67
C GLN A 171 22.85 16.38 -11.45
N THR A 172 22.43 15.69 -10.37
CA THR A 172 23.32 15.51 -9.20
C THR A 172 24.54 14.67 -9.58
N PRO A 173 25.78 15.15 -9.32
CA PRO A 173 26.98 14.39 -9.64
C PRO A 173 27.01 13.02 -8.96
N ARG A 174 27.45 11.99 -9.71
CA ARG A 174 27.51 10.60 -9.22
C ARG A 174 28.23 10.43 -7.87
N PRO A 175 29.38 11.10 -7.58
CA PRO A 175 30.02 10.99 -6.28
C PRO A 175 29.12 11.45 -5.12
N ILE A 176 28.28 12.47 -5.34
CA ILE A 176 27.33 12.96 -4.34
C ILE A 176 26.19 11.94 -4.13
N MET A 177 25.66 11.38 -5.21
CA MET A 177 24.66 10.31 -5.13
C MET A 177 25.19 9.10 -4.36
N GLN A 178 26.41 8.68 -4.65
CA GLN A 178 27.07 7.56 -3.98
C GLN A 178 27.22 7.82 -2.47
N ARG A 179 27.64 9.01 -2.08
CA ARG A 179 27.80 9.38 -0.66
C ARG A 179 26.47 9.36 0.10
N TYR A 180 25.37 9.82 -0.52
CA TYR A 180 24.05 9.70 0.08
C TYR A 180 23.60 8.25 0.19
N HIS A 181 23.77 7.46 -0.87
CA HIS A 181 23.45 6.04 -0.88
C HIS A 181 24.15 5.28 0.25
N GLU A 182 25.45 5.51 0.45
CA GLU A 182 26.23 4.92 1.54
C GLU A 182 25.72 5.34 2.93
N ALA A 183 25.32 6.61 3.09
CA ALA A 183 24.73 7.09 4.34
C ALA A 183 23.41 6.38 4.67
N PHE A 184 22.52 6.21 3.68
CA PHE A 184 21.28 5.45 3.86
C PHE A 184 21.52 3.95 4.12
N ALA A 185 22.49 3.37 3.44
CA ALA A 185 22.92 2.00 3.72
C ALA A 185 23.44 1.85 5.17
N GLY A 186 24.12 2.87 5.70
CA GLY A 186 24.52 2.95 7.10
C GLY A 186 23.34 2.96 8.05
N MET A 187 22.33 3.80 7.79
CA MET A 187 21.08 3.84 8.58
C MET A 187 20.36 2.50 8.59
N LEU A 188 20.30 1.80 7.47
CA LEU A 188 19.68 0.48 7.35
C LEU A 188 20.48 -0.65 8.03
N ARG A 189 21.66 -0.36 8.59
CA ARG A 189 22.42 -1.28 9.49
C ARG A 189 22.29 -0.91 10.94
N ASP A 190 21.73 0.25 11.26
CA ASP A 190 21.53 0.71 12.63
C ASP A 190 20.35 -0.01 13.28
N PRO A 191 20.56 -0.80 14.38
CA PRO A 191 19.48 -1.50 15.06
C PRO A 191 18.39 -0.58 15.62
N ALA A 192 18.73 0.65 16.04
CA ALA A 192 17.76 1.60 16.56
C ALA A 192 16.82 2.08 15.43
N PHE A 193 17.38 2.45 14.28
CA PHE A 193 16.60 2.84 13.12
C PHE A 193 15.71 1.70 12.58
N LEU A 194 16.24 0.47 12.53
CA LEU A 194 15.45 -0.70 12.15
C LEU A 194 14.32 -0.97 13.14
N GLY A 195 14.57 -0.73 14.44
CA GLY A 195 13.54 -0.83 15.50
C GLY A 195 12.41 0.18 15.29
N GLU A 196 12.73 1.43 14.94
CA GLU A 196 11.73 2.46 14.64
C GLU A 196 10.89 2.11 13.41
N LEU A 197 11.50 1.64 12.33
CA LEU A 197 10.77 1.22 11.13
C LEU A 197 9.78 0.10 11.47
N ARG A 198 10.22 -0.93 12.19
CA ARG A 198 9.36 -2.05 12.58
C ARG A 198 8.24 -1.64 13.53
N SER A 199 8.52 -0.74 14.49
CA SER A 199 7.46 -0.23 15.37
C SER A 199 6.37 0.55 14.61
N GLY A 200 6.74 1.16 13.47
CA GLY A 200 5.83 1.75 12.50
C GLY A 200 5.16 0.75 11.55
N MET A 201 5.34 -0.56 11.79
CA MET A 201 4.85 -1.63 10.91
C MET A 201 5.38 -1.50 9.47
N MET A 202 6.65 -1.11 9.33
CA MET A 202 7.37 -1.05 8.07
C MET A 202 8.39 -2.18 7.96
N GLU A 203 8.49 -2.80 6.78
CA GLU A 203 9.57 -3.72 6.45
C GLU A 203 10.78 -2.93 5.92
N PRO A 204 11.93 -2.98 6.59
CA PRO A 204 13.15 -2.35 6.09
C PRO A 204 13.62 -2.98 4.79
N PHE A 205 14.12 -2.17 3.85
CA PHE A 205 14.84 -2.68 2.71
C PHE A 205 16.25 -3.16 3.11
N PRO A 206 16.85 -4.12 2.37
CA PRO A 206 18.22 -4.56 2.62
C PRO A 206 19.22 -3.40 2.54
N ALA A 207 20.22 -3.40 3.41
CA ALA A 207 21.26 -2.36 3.44
C ALA A 207 22.31 -2.50 2.30
N ASP A 208 22.33 -3.63 1.62
CA ASP A 208 23.26 -3.95 0.50
C ASP A 208 22.69 -3.66 -0.88
N GLN A 209 21.65 -2.80 -0.94
CA GLN A 209 21.12 -2.31 -2.20
C GLN A 209 22.23 -1.66 -3.04
N LYS A 210 22.14 -1.82 -4.37
CA LYS A 210 23.06 -1.16 -5.29
C LYS A 210 22.40 0.11 -5.83
N LEU A 211 23.16 1.20 -5.88
CA LEU A 211 22.70 2.48 -6.43
C LEU A 211 22.21 2.32 -7.88
N GLU A 212 22.87 1.46 -8.66
CA GLU A 212 22.55 1.20 -10.07
C GLU A 212 21.20 0.52 -10.27
N ASP A 213 20.71 -0.22 -9.29
CA ASP A 213 19.42 -0.93 -9.36
C ASP A 213 18.22 -0.02 -9.00
N ALA A 214 18.47 1.13 -8.38
CA ALA A 214 17.42 2.01 -7.90
C ALA A 214 16.48 2.53 -9.02
N PRO A 215 16.98 2.99 -10.19
CA PRO A 215 16.11 3.40 -11.30
C PRO A 215 15.22 2.27 -11.82
N ARG A 216 15.78 1.07 -11.92
CA ARG A 216 15.03 -0.12 -12.37
C ARG A 216 13.87 -0.43 -11.42
N ARG A 217 14.06 -0.36 -10.11
CA ARG A 217 13.00 -0.58 -9.13
C ARG A 217 11.82 0.39 -9.31
N VAL A 218 12.09 1.67 -9.60
CA VAL A 218 11.04 2.65 -9.91
C VAL A 218 10.32 2.26 -11.19
N ALA A 219 11.05 1.95 -12.26
CA ALA A 219 10.49 1.58 -13.56
C ALA A 219 9.61 0.32 -13.47
N ASP A 220 10.08 -0.71 -12.76
CA ASP A 220 9.33 -1.95 -12.52
C ASP A 220 8.03 -1.66 -11.75
N SER A 221 8.09 -0.78 -10.74
CA SER A 221 6.91 -0.36 -9.98
C SER A 221 5.90 0.42 -10.84
N VAL A 222 6.38 1.33 -11.67
CA VAL A 222 5.52 2.07 -12.63
C VAL A 222 4.81 1.13 -13.59
N ALA A 223 5.54 0.16 -14.14
CA ALA A 223 4.99 -0.84 -15.06
C ALA A 223 3.96 -1.76 -14.36
N ASP A 224 4.24 -2.17 -13.11
CA ASP A 224 3.31 -3.01 -12.34
C ASP A 224 2.02 -2.28 -12.01
N VAL A 225 2.12 -1.05 -11.52
CA VAL A 225 0.95 -0.22 -11.20
C VAL A 225 0.09 0.03 -12.45
N ARG A 226 0.72 0.29 -13.60
CA ARG A 226 -0.01 0.46 -14.87
C ARG A 226 -0.86 -0.77 -15.20
N ARG A 227 -0.25 -1.95 -15.19
CA ARG A 227 -0.98 -3.21 -15.43
C ARG A 227 -2.15 -3.38 -14.47
N ARG A 228 -1.97 -3.04 -13.20
CA ARG A 228 -3.02 -3.17 -12.17
C ARG A 228 -4.16 -2.16 -12.36
N ILE A 229 -3.86 -0.92 -12.72
CA ILE A 229 -4.87 0.10 -13.05
C ILE A 229 -5.71 -0.36 -14.23
N GLU A 230 -5.07 -0.83 -15.31
CA GLU A 230 -5.74 -1.37 -16.49
C GLU A 230 -6.62 -2.58 -16.12
N ALA A 231 -6.08 -3.52 -15.34
CA ALA A 231 -6.81 -4.70 -14.89
C ALA A 231 -7.99 -4.36 -13.97
N ALA A 232 -7.86 -3.34 -13.11
CA ALA A 232 -8.94 -2.92 -12.21
C ALA A 232 -10.03 -2.08 -12.90
N GLY A 233 -9.85 -1.70 -14.18
CA GLY A 233 -10.79 -0.85 -14.90
C GLY A 233 -11.07 0.50 -14.20
N VAL A 234 -10.15 0.96 -13.36
CA VAL A 234 -10.28 2.22 -12.63
C VAL A 234 -10.21 3.35 -13.64
N LYS A 235 -11.34 3.99 -13.88
CA LYS A 235 -11.41 5.23 -14.68
C LYS A 235 -11.12 6.41 -13.77
N ILE A 236 -10.30 7.29 -14.27
CA ILE A 236 -10.00 8.57 -13.62
C ILE A 236 -10.74 9.62 -14.41
N GLU A 237 -11.59 10.34 -13.71
CA GLU A 237 -12.27 11.52 -14.24
C GLU A 237 -11.39 12.75 -14.15
#